data_62703ab8dea9ca7c4dcc3b1aca7f3ac7
#
_entry.id   62703ab8dea9ca7c4dcc3b1aca7f3ac7
#
_cell.length_a   1.000
_cell.length_b   1.000
_cell.length_c   1.000
_cell.angle_alpha   90.00
_cell.angle_beta   90.00
_cell.angle_gamma   90.00
#
_symmetry.space_group_name_H-M   'P 1'
#
loop_
_entity.id
_entity.type
_entity.pdbx_description
1 polymer ?
#
loop_
_entity_poly.entity_id
_entity_poly.type
_entity_poly.pdbx_seq_one_letter_code
_entity_poly.pdbx_strand_id
1 'polypeptide(L)'
;VISVILPEEDMPFLPDGTPVDIILNPIGVSSRMNLGQILETHLGLAAGTLGIQAKAPVFSGHNIIAIEDMLARIWIINQANKNFGPLSIDLETHTYIEENSVKDWLNSKNQDYDKVFGANYPGEAREACLRIWLKDDQGIDTADLSIDEIENQVFLLNQQQNIAAPTLGKSVLYDGKTGEQFDQPISVGYIYMMKLSHLVEDKVHARSTGPYSLITQQPLGGK
;
A
#
# COMPACT_ATOMS: atom_id res chain seq x y z
N VAL A 1 -20.96 -3.41 -3.00
CA VAL A 1 -21.56 -4.72 -3.33
C VAL A 1 -20.48 -5.77 -3.24
N ILE A 2 -20.64 -6.77 -2.40
CA ILE A 2 -19.77 -7.94 -2.30
C ILE A 2 -20.13 -8.88 -3.44
N SER A 3 -19.15 -9.32 -4.23
CA SER A 3 -19.40 -10.23 -5.34
C SER A 3 -19.25 -11.70 -4.94
N VAL A 4 -18.18 -12.02 -4.21
CA VAL A 4 -17.87 -13.38 -3.75
C VAL A 4 -17.28 -13.31 -2.35
N ILE A 5 -17.57 -14.32 -1.54
CA ILE A 5 -16.92 -14.58 -0.25
C ILE A 5 -16.16 -15.88 -0.41
N LEU A 6 -14.84 -15.83 -0.20
CA LEU A 6 -13.94 -16.98 -0.27
C LEU A 6 -13.47 -17.37 1.13
N PRO A 7 -13.13 -18.63 1.38
CA PRO A 7 -12.41 -19.03 2.56
C PRO A 7 -10.99 -18.45 2.55
N GLU A 8 -10.38 -18.30 3.72
CA GLU A 8 -9.07 -17.67 3.88
C GLU A 8 -7.96 -18.38 3.08
N GLU A 9 -8.00 -19.71 3.04
CA GLU A 9 -7.05 -20.53 2.30
C GLU A 9 -7.09 -20.35 0.77
N ASP A 10 -8.21 -19.87 0.23
CA ASP A 10 -8.39 -19.59 -1.20
C ASP A 10 -8.00 -18.15 -1.57
N MET A 11 -7.74 -17.30 -0.58
CA MET A 11 -7.35 -15.91 -0.80
C MET A 11 -5.87 -15.81 -1.20
N PRO A 12 -5.53 -14.82 -2.05
CA PRO A 12 -4.14 -14.53 -2.34
C PRO A 12 -3.34 -14.19 -1.07
N PHE A 13 -2.06 -14.53 -1.06
CA PHE A 13 -1.20 -14.30 0.09
C PHE A 13 0.15 -13.68 -0.30
N LEU A 14 0.74 -12.97 0.65
CA LEU A 14 2.07 -12.36 0.55
C LEU A 14 3.17 -13.44 0.69
N PRO A 15 4.43 -13.13 0.30
CA PRO A 15 5.55 -14.08 0.45
C PRO A 15 5.82 -14.56 1.88
N ASP A 16 5.36 -13.81 2.88
CA ASP A 16 5.43 -14.15 4.31
C ASP A 16 4.30 -15.10 4.76
N GLY A 17 3.37 -15.44 3.86
CA GLY A 17 2.22 -16.28 4.13
C GLY A 17 0.99 -15.52 4.64
N THR A 18 1.05 -14.20 4.79
CA THR A 18 -0.09 -13.39 5.24
C THR A 18 -1.17 -13.32 4.15
N PRO A 19 -2.40 -13.79 4.40
CA PRO A 19 -3.48 -13.73 3.43
C PRO A 19 -4.02 -12.31 3.27
N VAL A 20 -4.57 -12.01 2.10
CA VAL A 20 -5.27 -10.76 1.82
C VAL A 20 -6.73 -10.88 2.27
N ASP A 21 -7.23 -9.94 3.08
CA ASP A 21 -8.59 -9.97 3.60
C ASP A 21 -9.64 -9.52 2.58
N ILE A 22 -9.29 -8.56 1.71
CA ILE A 22 -10.20 -7.95 0.75
C ILE A 22 -9.48 -7.67 -0.57
N ILE A 23 -10.16 -7.98 -1.66
CA ILE A 23 -9.75 -7.63 -3.01
C ILE A 23 -10.72 -6.57 -3.55
N LEU A 24 -10.20 -5.41 -3.90
CA LEU A 24 -10.97 -4.32 -4.46
C LEU A 24 -10.77 -4.23 -5.98
N ASN A 25 -11.87 -4.07 -6.72
CA ASN A 25 -11.79 -3.90 -8.16
C ASN A 25 -11.26 -2.50 -8.52
N PRO A 26 -10.14 -2.38 -9.24
CA PRO A 26 -9.55 -1.10 -9.59
C PRO A 26 -10.43 -0.25 -10.52
N ILE A 27 -11.32 -0.86 -11.31
CA ILE A 27 -12.29 -0.14 -12.16
C ILE A 27 -13.24 0.70 -11.29
N GLY A 28 -13.63 0.20 -10.11
CA GLY A 28 -14.47 0.94 -9.18
C GLY A 28 -13.79 2.19 -8.59
N VAL A 29 -12.47 2.19 -8.50
CA VAL A 29 -11.68 3.34 -8.05
C VAL A 29 -11.56 4.38 -9.16
N SER A 30 -11.17 3.98 -10.36
CA SER A 30 -10.98 4.88 -11.50
C SER A 30 -12.29 5.52 -11.96
N SER A 31 -13.39 4.75 -12.01
CA SER A 31 -14.70 5.28 -12.41
C SER A 31 -15.28 6.30 -11.42
N ARG A 32 -14.92 6.20 -10.15
CA ARG A 32 -15.37 7.13 -9.08
C ARG A 32 -14.38 8.24 -8.78
N MET A 33 -13.20 8.23 -9.41
CA MET A 33 -12.13 9.23 -9.24
C MET A 33 -11.70 9.45 -7.78
N ASN A 34 -11.85 8.45 -6.90
CA ASN A 34 -11.45 8.52 -5.49
C ASN A 34 -10.00 8.06 -5.29
N LEU A 35 -9.05 8.78 -5.89
CA LEU A 35 -7.61 8.47 -5.82
C LEU A 35 -7.06 8.44 -4.39
N GLY A 36 -7.71 9.15 -3.46
CA GLY A 36 -7.36 9.12 -2.04
C GLY A 36 -7.34 7.72 -1.44
N GLN A 37 -8.16 6.79 -1.93
CA GLN A 37 -8.17 5.40 -1.48
C GLN A 37 -6.87 4.66 -1.82
N ILE A 38 -6.26 4.95 -2.97
CA ILE A 38 -4.97 4.37 -3.36
C ILE A 38 -3.86 4.93 -2.46
N LEU A 39 -3.86 6.24 -2.24
CA LEU A 39 -2.89 6.91 -1.35
C LEU A 39 -3.03 6.41 0.10
N GLU A 40 -4.25 6.19 0.57
CA GLU A 40 -4.53 5.60 1.88
C GLU A 40 -3.95 4.18 1.98
N THR A 41 -4.11 3.36 0.95
CA THR A 41 -3.57 1.99 0.92
C THR A 41 -2.04 1.99 1.02
N HIS A 42 -1.38 2.87 0.28
CA HIS A 42 0.08 3.00 0.32
C HIS A 42 0.57 3.52 1.68
N LEU A 43 -0.07 4.58 2.20
CA LEU A 43 0.26 5.11 3.52
C LEU A 43 -0.06 4.10 4.63
N GLY A 44 -1.14 3.34 4.47
CA GLY A 44 -1.52 2.26 5.38
C GLY A 44 -0.49 1.13 5.42
N LEU A 45 0.06 0.73 4.26
CA LEU A 45 1.18 -0.21 4.21
C LEU A 45 2.37 0.31 5.03
N ALA A 46 2.71 1.59 4.81
CA ALA A 46 3.77 2.23 5.54
C ALA A 46 3.52 2.27 7.05
N ALA A 47 2.33 2.70 7.44
CA ALA A 47 1.96 2.83 8.84
C ALA A 47 1.89 1.47 9.56
N GLY A 48 1.34 0.44 8.90
CA GLY A 48 1.25 -0.91 9.44
C GLY A 48 2.64 -1.55 9.66
N THR A 49 3.55 -1.37 8.71
CA THR A 49 4.91 -1.91 8.82
C THR A 49 5.75 -1.19 9.88
N LEU A 50 5.60 0.13 10.02
CA LEU A 50 6.34 0.92 11.00
C LEU A 50 5.67 0.97 12.39
N GLY A 51 4.48 0.40 12.56
CA GLY A 51 3.73 0.43 13.81
C GLY A 51 3.27 1.84 14.21
N ILE A 52 3.09 2.76 13.27
CA ILE A 52 2.66 4.14 13.50
C ILE A 52 1.21 4.34 13.08
N GLN A 53 0.55 5.32 13.66
CA GLN A 53 -0.79 5.74 13.25
C GLN A 53 -0.72 7.03 12.43
N ALA A 54 -1.04 6.95 11.14
CA ALA A 54 -1.15 8.12 10.28
C ALA A 54 -2.54 8.77 10.41
N LYS A 55 -2.56 10.09 10.60
CA LYS A 55 -3.79 10.89 10.66
C LYS A 55 -3.69 12.04 9.68
N ALA A 56 -4.62 12.11 8.74
CA ALA A 56 -4.74 13.22 7.80
C ALA A 56 -6.02 14.01 8.11
N PRO A 57 -5.92 15.26 8.60
CA PRO A 57 -7.09 16.11 8.80
C PRO A 57 -7.81 16.40 7.49
N VAL A 58 -9.11 16.67 7.57
CA VAL A 58 -9.93 17.03 6.40
C VAL A 58 -9.36 18.28 5.74
N PHE A 59 -9.23 18.27 4.42
CA PHE A 59 -8.62 19.33 3.60
C PHE A 59 -7.13 19.60 3.83
N SER A 60 -6.44 18.78 4.62
CA SER A 60 -5.00 18.83 4.81
C SER A 60 -4.41 17.46 4.43
N GLY A 61 -4.25 17.24 3.14
CA GLY A 61 -3.69 15.99 2.62
C GLY A 61 -2.16 15.93 2.69
N HIS A 62 -1.62 14.72 2.73
CA HIS A 62 -0.19 14.51 2.55
C HIS A 62 0.22 14.61 1.07
N ASN A 63 1.42 15.10 0.82
CA ASN A 63 2.02 15.09 -0.51
C ASN A 63 2.37 13.63 -0.91
N ILE A 64 2.27 13.33 -2.20
CA ILE A 64 2.66 12.03 -2.76
C ILE A 64 4.11 11.69 -2.42
N ILE A 65 5.01 12.67 -2.53
CA ILE A 65 6.44 12.53 -2.19
C ILE A 65 6.62 12.05 -0.74
N ALA A 66 5.83 12.57 0.19
CA ALA A 66 5.91 12.13 1.59
C ALA A 66 5.49 10.67 1.79
N ILE A 67 4.53 10.18 1.01
CA ILE A 67 4.10 8.78 1.03
C ILE A 67 5.17 7.88 0.42
N GLU A 68 5.77 8.28 -0.71
CA GLU A 68 6.87 7.56 -1.34
C GLU A 68 8.11 7.51 -0.45
N ASP A 69 8.43 8.59 0.27
CA ASP A 69 9.48 8.59 1.28
C ASP A 69 9.22 7.59 2.41
N MET A 70 7.98 7.45 2.86
CA MET A 70 7.64 6.47 3.88
C MET A 70 7.81 5.04 3.37
N LEU A 71 7.40 4.74 2.14
CA LEU A 71 7.61 3.45 1.50
C LEU A 71 9.10 3.16 1.29
N ALA A 72 9.87 4.17 0.88
CA ALA A 72 11.31 4.07 0.75
C ALA A 72 12.01 3.72 2.07
N ARG A 73 11.62 4.38 3.16
CA ARG A 73 12.15 4.10 4.51
C ARG A 73 11.88 2.66 4.93
N ILE A 74 10.68 2.13 4.66
CA ILE A 74 10.37 0.73 4.95
C ILE A 74 11.28 -0.21 4.17
N TRP A 75 11.45 0.05 2.87
CA TRP A 75 12.31 -0.77 2.05
C TRP A 75 13.76 -0.75 2.56
N ILE A 76 14.29 0.42 2.91
CA ILE A 76 15.63 0.59 3.49
C ILE A 76 15.78 -0.22 4.78
N ILE A 77 14.80 -0.12 5.69
CA ILE A 77 14.78 -0.87 6.95
C ILE A 77 14.78 -2.38 6.67
N ASN A 78 13.93 -2.83 5.75
CA ASN A 78 13.84 -4.24 5.40
C ASN A 78 15.13 -4.77 4.78
N GLN A 79 15.80 -3.98 3.94
CA GLN A 79 17.10 -4.38 3.36
C GLN A 79 18.21 -4.41 4.39
N ALA A 80 18.27 -3.40 5.28
CA ALA A 80 19.22 -3.40 6.38
C ALA A 80 19.04 -4.64 7.27
N ASN A 81 17.80 -5.00 7.58
CA ASN A 81 17.49 -6.17 8.40
C ASN A 81 17.85 -7.50 7.72
N LYS A 82 17.67 -7.64 6.41
CA LYS A 82 18.11 -8.83 5.67
C LYS A 82 19.59 -9.09 5.78
N ASN A 83 20.39 -8.04 5.84
CA ASN A 83 21.85 -8.14 5.94
C ASN A 83 22.34 -8.44 7.36
N PHE A 84 21.54 -8.16 8.39
CA PHE A 84 21.92 -8.34 9.81
C PHE A 84 21.15 -9.46 10.54
N GLY A 85 20.34 -10.24 9.82
CA GLY A 85 19.61 -11.39 10.35
C GLY A 85 18.11 -11.13 10.54
N PRO A 86 17.31 -12.19 10.78
CA PRO A 86 15.87 -12.06 10.88
C PRO A 86 15.50 -11.30 12.16
N LEU A 87 14.95 -10.12 12.01
CA LEU A 87 14.12 -9.54 13.05
C LEU A 87 12.86 -10.41 13.14
N SER A 88 12.70 -11.13 14.25
CA SER A 88 11.43 -11.71 14.60
C SER A 88 10.44 -10.55 14.78
N ILE A 89 9.59 -10.34 13.77
CA ILE A 89 8.46 -9.44 13.88
C ILE A 89 7.46 -10.16 14.79
N ASP A 90 7.54 -9.88 16.06
CA ASP A 90 6.48 -10.22 16.99
C ASP A 90 5.40 -9.15 16.81
N LEU A 91 4.25 -9.53 16.27
CA LEU A 91 3.11 -8.65 16.00
C LEU A 91 2.51 -8.02 17.27
N GLU A 92 2.90 -8.48 18.46
CA GLU A 92 2.46 -7.95 19.73
C GLU A 92 3.44 -6.93 20.36
N THR A 93 4.68 -6.90 19.91
CA THR A 93 5.69 -5.97 20.42
C THR A 93 6.21 -5.10 19.28
N HIS A 94 6.07 -3.80 19.42
CA HIS A 94 6.57 -2.77 18.51
C HIS A 94 7.95 -3.14 17.94
N THR A 95 8.05 -3.19 16.61
CA THR A 95 9.26 -3.46 15.85
C THR A 95 10.43 -2.64 16.40
N TYR A 96 11.33 -3.27 17.13
CA TYR A 96 12.60 -2.65 17.50
C TYR A 96 13.44 -2.54 16.22
N ILE A 97 13.41 -1.40 15.60
CA ILE A 97 14.38 -1.05 14.56
C ILE A 97 15.68 -0.81 15.30
N GLU A 98 16.65 -1.68 15.11
CA GLU A 98 18.02 -1.40 15.58
C GLU A 98 18.57 -0.24 14.74
N GLU A 99 18.39 0.97 15.24
CA GLU A 99 18.82 2.21 14.58
C GLU A 99 20.27 2.15 14.13
N ASN A 100 21.13 1.54 14.93
CA ASN A 100 22.55 1.39 14.61
C ASN A 100 22.78 0.52 13.37
N SER A 101 22.04 -0.58 13.22
CA SER A 101 22.15 -1.48 12.06
C SER A 101 21.76 -0.75 10.77
N VAL A 102 20.71 0.05 10.83
CA VAL A 102 20.25 0.85 9.66
C VAL A 102 21.27 1.96 9.34
N LYS A 103 21.84 2.61 10.36
CA LYS A 103 22.92 3.61 10.17
C LYS A 103 24.15 3.00 9.52
N ASP A 104 24.63 1.87 10.02
CA ASP A 104 25.81 1.19 9.49
C ASP A 104 25.58 0.72 8.05
N TRP A 105 24.37 0.21 7.76
CA TRP A 105 24.01 -0.19 6.41
C TRP A 105 23.98 0.99 5.44
N LEU A 106 23.33 2.11 5.80
CA LEU A 106 23.28 3.32 4.98
C LEU A 106 24.66 3.91 4.75
N ASN A 107 25.51 3.95 5.78
CA ASN A 107 26.89 4.40 5.66
C ASN A 107 27.68 3.52 4.68
N SER A 108 27.47 2.20 4.68
CA SER A 108 28.08 1.29 3.71
C SER A 108 27.66 1.58 2.26
N LYS A 109 26.50 2.20 2.07
CA LYS A 109 25.95 2.61 0.77
C LYS A 109 26.24 4.08 0.43
N ASN A 110 27.06 4.77 1.22
CA ASN A 110 27.37 6.21 1.10
C ASN A 110 26.11 7.11 1.18
N GLN A 111 25.14 6.71 2.00
CA GLN A 111 23.93 7.49 2.27
C GLN A 111 23.94 8.01 3.70
N ASP A 112 23.45 9.24 3.89
CA ASP A 112 23.38 9.89 5.19
C ASP A 112 22.06 9.55 5.89
N TYR A 113 22.14 8.91 7.06
CA TYR A 113 20.99 8.52 7.85
C TYR A 113 20.11 9.72 8.23
N ASP A 114 20.72 10.84 8.65
CA ASP A 114 19.97 12.02 9.12
C ASP A 114 19.18 12.70 7.99
N LYS A 115 19.62 12.58 6.75
CA LYS A 115 18.88 13.03 5.59
C LYS A 115 17.73 12.08 5.23
N VAL A 116 17.99 10.78 5.21
CA VAL A 116 16.99 9.75 4.85
C VAL A 116 15.84 9.70 5.85
N PHE A 117 16.14 9.78 7.15
CA PHE A 117 15.13 9.69 8.22
C PHE A 117 14.71 11.04 8.80
N GLY A 118 15.39 12.12 8.46
CA GLY A 118 15.07 13.47 8.91
C GLY A 118 13.75 13.99 8.33
N ALA A 119 13.00 14.75 9.15
CA ALA A 119 11.73 15.34 8.73
C ALA A 119 11.91 16.55 7.78
N ASN A 120 13.10 17.14 7.74
CA ASN A 120 13.38 18.38 7.02
C ASN A 120 13.82 18.17 5.55
N TYR A 121 13.93 16.93 5.12
CA TYR A 121 14.47 16.56 3.81
C TYR A 121 13.46 15.74 3.00
N PRO A 122 12.40 16.37 2.46
CA PRO A 122 11.40 15.66 1.65
C PRO A 122 12.03 15.18 0.33
N GLY A 123 11.80 13.90 -0.01
CA GLY A 123 12.30 13.28 -1.24
C GLY A 123 13.66 12.59 -1.10
N GLU A 124 14.45 12.87 -0.07
CA GLU A 124 15.78 12.27 0.12
C GLU A 124 15.71 10.75 0.39
N ALA A 125 14.73 10.29 1.16
CA ALA A 125 14.55 8.86 1.41
C ALA A 125 14.20 8.11 0.12
N ARG A 126 13.32 8.69 -0.70
CA ARG A 126 12.95 8.18 -2.01
C ARG A 126 14.15 8.10 -2.94
N GLU A 127 14.93 9.18 -3.03
CA GLU A 127 16.13 9.22 -3.87
C GLU A 127 17.15 8.18 -3.43
N ALA A 128 17.48 8.11 -2.15
CA ALA A 128 18.40 7.12 -1.60
C ALA A 128 17.97 5.68 -1.90
N CYS A 129 16.67 5.39 -1.69
CA CYS A 129 16.09 4.09 -2.00
C CYS A 129 16.25 3.72 -3.47
N LEU A 130 15.89 4.62 -4.39
CA LEU A 130 15.95 4.37 -5.82
C LEU A 130 17.40 4.20 -6.31
N ARG A 131 18.36 4.98 -5.80
CA ARG A 131 19.77 4.85 -6.12
C ARG A 131 20.33 3.50 -5.69
N ILE A 132 20.03 3.07 -4.47
CA ILE A 132 20.50 1.79 -3.93
C ILE A 132 19.84 0.63 -4.71
N TRP A 133 18.53 0.70 -4.94
CA TRP A 133 17.78 -0.33 -5.64
C TRP A 133 18.26 -0.51 -7.09
N LEU A 134 18.47 0.58 -7.84
CA LEU A 134 18.97 0.51 -9.21
C LEU A 134 20.37 -0.09 -9.27
N LYS A 135 21.23 0.27 -8.30
CA LYS A 135 22.61 -0.22 -8.25
C LYS A 135 22.69 -1.68 -7.82
N ASP A 136 22.03 -2.05 -6.73
CA ASP A 136 22.18 -3.38 -6.13
C ASP A 136 21.34 -4.45 -6.82
N ASP A 137 20.08 -4.13 -7.17
CA ASP A 137 19.13 -5.10 -7.73
C ASP A 137 19.14 -5.10 -9.27
N GLN A 138 19.37 -3.94 -9.90
CA GLN A 138 19.31 -3.81 -11.36
C GLN A 138 20.68 -3.67 -12.02
N GLY A 139 21.76 -3.48 -11.24
CA GLY A 139 23.12 -3.35 -11.73
C GLY A 139 23.39 -2.05 -12.53
N ILE A 140 22.54 -1.04 -12.36
CA ILE A 140 22.67 0.26 -13.04
C ILE A 140 23.44 1.21 -12.12
N ASP A 141 24.56 1.74 -12.61
CA ASP A 141 25.32 2.75 -11.84
C ASP A 141 24.55 4.08 -11.84
N THR A 142 24.35 4.64 -10.65
CA THR A 142 23.56 5.85 -10.42
C THR A 142 24.40 7.03 -9.94
N ALA A 143 25.74 6.91 -9.90
CA ALA A 143 26.61 7.91 -9.29
C ALA A 143 26.52 9.29 -9.98
N ASP A 144 26.43 9.30 -11.31
CA ASP A 144 26.42 10.52 -12.12
C ASP A 144 25.02 10.91 -12.61
N LEU A 145 23.97 10.16 -12.22
CA LEU A 145 22.61 10.41 -12.69
C LEU A 145 21.89 11.46 -11.82
N SER A 146 21.17 12.36 -12.49
CA SER A 146 20.21 13.26 -11.85
C SER A 146 18.96 12.51 -11.39
N ILE A 147 18.18 13.12 -10.50
CA ILE A 147 16.93 12.48 -10.01
C ILE A 147 15.94 12.24 -11.15
N ASP A 148 15.83 13.15 -12.11
CA ASP A 148 14.94 12.99 -13.26
C ASP A 148 15.36 11.81 -14.15
N GLU A 149 16.66 11.58 -14.32
CA GLU A 149 17.19 10.43 -15.07
C GLU A 149 16.93 9.12 -14.33
N ILE A 150 17.06 9.12 -13.01
CA ILE A 150 16.72 7.97 -12.16
C ILE A 150 15.24 7.62 -12.30
N GLU A 151 14.35 8.60 -12.23
CA GLU A 151 12.92 8.40 -12.41
C GLU A 151 12.57 7.85 -13.81
N ASN A 152 13.24 8.35 -14.85
CA ASN A 152 13.08 7.83 -16.20
C ASN A 152 13.54 6.37 -16.32
N GLN A 153 14.66 6.00 -15.68
CA GLN A 153 15.11 4.60 -15.67
C GLN A 153 14.11 3.69 -14.93
N VAL A 154 13.60 4.12 -13.78
CA VAL A 154 12.56 3.41 -13.03
C VAL A 154 11.30 3.23 -13.88
N PHE A 155 10.87 4.27 -14.58
CA PHE A 155 9.71 4.21 -15.47
C PHE A 155 9.90 3.23 -16.62
N LEU A 156 11.06 3.23 -17.25
CA LEU A 156 11.40 2.30 -18.33
C LEU A 156 11.44 0.84 -17.85
N LEU A 157 12.03 0.56 -16.70
CA LEU A 157 12.05 -0.77 -16.09
C LEU A 157 10.64 -1.28 -15.78
N ASN A 158 9.78 -0.40 -15.26
CA ASN A 158 8.39 -0.77 -14.99
C ASN A 158 7.60 -1.05 -16.28
N GLN A 159 7.78 -0.25 -17.34
CA GLN A 159 7.09 -0.47 -18.61
C GLN A 159 7.57 -1.68 -19.39
N GLN A 160 8.89 -1.89 -19.46
CA GLN A 160 9.48 -2.90 -20.33
C GLN A 160 9.59 -4.28 -19.67
N GLN A 161 9.81 -4.31 -18.36
CA GLN A 161 10.13 -5.54 -17.64
C GLN A 161 9.10 -5.86 -16.53
N ASN A 162 8.07 -5.05 -16.33
CA ASN A 162 7.12 -5.16 -15.22
C ASN A 162 7.77 -5.18 -13.83
N ILE A 163 8.98 -4.60 -13.71
CA ILE A 163 9.68 -4.49 -12.42
C ILE A 163 9.17 -3.25 -11.70
N ALA A 164 8.52 -3.44 -10.56
CA ALA A 164 8.03 -2.35 -9.74
C ALA A 164 9.11 -1.84 -8.80
N ALA A 165 9.36 -0.53 -8.81
CA ALA A 165 10.22 0.09 -7.81
C ALA A 165 9.64 -0.03 -6.39
N PRO A 166 10.48 -0.10 -5.35
CA PRO A 166 10.02 -0.25 -3.96
C PRO A 166 9.08 0.87 -3.49
N THR A 167 9.23 2.06 -4.07
CA THR A 167 8.43 3.25 -3.73
C THR A 167 7.00 3.21 -4.29
N LEU A 168 6.67 2.23 -5.14
CA LEU A 168 5.34 2.11 -5.74
C LEU A 168 4.31 1.35 -4.88
N GLY A 169 4.69 0.84 -3.72
CA GLY A 169 3.79 0.11 -2.82
C GLY A 169 3.18 -1.14 -3.43
N LYS A 170 3.88 -1.76 -4.38
CA LYS A 170 3.46 -3.01 -5.02
C LYS A 170 4.19 -4.20 -4.41
N SER A 171 3.45 -5.27 -4.19
CA SER A 171 3.97 -6.53 -3.62
C SER A 171 3.69 -7.69 -4.55
N VAL A 172 4.55 -8.69 -4.49
CA VAL A 172 4.33 -9.97 -5.16
C VAL A 172 3.30 -10.74 -4.34
N LEU A 173 2.29 -11.28 -5.01
CA LEU A 173 1.27 -12.13 -4.40
C LEU A 173 1.27 -13.51 -5.05
N TYR A 174 0.80 -14.49 -4.29
CA TYR A 174 0.59 -15.86 -4.71
C TYR A 174 -0.90 -16.19 -4.66
N ASP A 175 -1.36 -16.99 -5.61
CA ASP A 175 -2.75 -17.47 -5.63
C ASP A 175 -2.96 -18.51 -4.53
N GLY A 176 -3.97 -18.34 -3.69
CA GLY A 176 -4.29 -19.26 -2.59
C GLY A 176 -4.67 -20.66 -3.06
N LYS A 177 -5.19 -20.82 -4.29
CA LYS A 177 -5.62 -22.12 -4.82
C LYS A 177 -4.50 -22.88 -5.51
N THR A 178 -3.71 -22.19 -6.33
CA THR A 178 -2.66 -22.82 -7.15
C THR A 178 -1.29 -22.74 -6.49
N GLY A 179 -1.07 -21.76 -5.61
CA GLY A 179 0.23 -21.45 -5.04
C GLY A 179 1.19 -20.78 -6.03
N GLU A 180 0.72 -20.45 -7.23
CA GLU A 180 1.52 -19.80 -8.25
C GLU A 180 1.58 -18.29 -8.02
N GLN A 181 2.71 -17.70 -8.40
CA GLN A 181 2.90 -16.25 -8.34
C GLN A 181 2.06 -15.56 -9.40
N PHE A 182 1.45 -14.42 -9.08
CA PHE A 182 0.80 -13.57 -10.07
C PHE A 182 1.82 -12.96 -11.04
N ASP A 183 1.43 -12.81 -12.31
CA ASP A 183 2.29 -12.30 -13.39
C ASP A 183 2.80 -10.89 -13.15
N GLN A 184 2.06 -10.10 -12.37
CA GLN A 184 2.40 -8.70 -12.08
C GLN A 184 2.30 -8.41 -10.58
N PRO A 185 3.20 -7.57 -10.05
CA PRO A 185 3.10 -7.10 -8.68
C PRO A 185 1.86 -6.21 -8.49
N ILE A 186 1.16 -6.41 -7.39
CA ILE A 186 -0.13 -5.81 -7.07
C ILE A 186 0.04 -4.83 -5.90
N SER A 187 -0.72 -3.72 -5.92
CA SER A 187 -0.76 -2.79 -4.79
C SER A 187 -1.49 -3.43 -3.62
N VAL A 188 -0.79 -3.58 -2.49
CA VAL A 188 -1.29 -4.16 -1.24
C VAL A 188 -1.02 -3.18 -0.12
N GLY A 189 -1.94 -3.07 0.82
CA GLY A 189 -1.76 -2.23 2.00
C GLY A 189 -2.96 -2.29 2.92
N TYR A 190 -2.92 -1.51 3.98
CA TYR A 190 -3.98 -1.44 4.98
C TYR A 190 -4.87 -0.25 4.71
N ILE A 191 -6.18 -0.45 4.75
CA ILE A 191 -7.19 0.60 4.68
C ILE A 191 -8.09 0.55 5.91
N TYR A 192 -8.54 1.74 6.36
CA TYR A 192 -9.50 1.83 7.44
C TYR A 192 -10.90 1.48 6.92
N MET A 193 -11.51 0.47 7.51
CA MET A 193 -12.85 0.02 7.13
C MET A 193 -13.80 0.12 8.31
N MET A 194 -14.91 0.83 8.13
CA MET A 194 -15.95 1.00 9.14
C MET A 194 -17.21 0.23 8.74
N LYS A 195 -17.73 -0.55 9.67
CA LYS A 195 -19.07 -1.12 9.54
C LYS A 195 -20.10 -0.04 9.87
N LEU A 196 -20.98 0.28 8.90
CA LEU A 196 -22.07 1.23 9.12
C LEU A 196 -23.28 0.53 9.79
N SER A 197 -24.07 1.31 10.52
CA SER A 197 -25.31 0.85 11.18
C SER A 197 -26.44 0.63 10.18
N HIS A 198 -26.20 -0.21 9.18
CA HIS A 198 -27.19 -0.61 8.19
C HIS A 198 -27.84 -1.92 8.64
N LEU A 199 -28.73 -1.86 9.64
CA LEU A 199 -29.45 -3.02 10.14
C LEU A 199 -30.44 -3.53 9.10
N VAL A 200 -30.57 -4.85 9.01
CA VAL A 200 -31.52 -5.51 8.09
C VAL A 200 -32.96 -5.10 8.44
N GLU A 201 -33.26 -4.94 9.71
CA GLU A 201 -34.55 -4.52 10.24
C GLU A 201 -35.03 -3.20 9.61
N ASP A 202 -34.14 -2.23 9.44
CA ASP A 202 -34.44 -0.93 8.83
C ASP A 202 -34.65 -1.01 7.31
N LYS A 203 -34.21 -2.09 6.68
CA LYS A 203 -34.24 -2.27 5.23
C LYS A 203 -35.30 -3.26 4.76
N VAL A 204 -35.82 -4.08 5.67
CA VAL A 204 -36.90 -5.04 5.33
C VAL A 204 -38.14 -4.26 4.97
N HIS A 205 -38.62 -4.48 3.77
CA HIS A 205 -39.85 -3.91 3.27
C HIS A 205 -40.65 -4.97 2.51
N ALA A 206 -41.92 -5.08 2.83
CA ALA A 206 -42.83 -5.95 2.13
C ALA A 206 -44.17 -5.23 1.89
N ARG A 207 -44.75 -5.47 0.73
CA ARG A 207 -46.06 -4.95 0.38
C ARG A 207 -46.75 -5.95 -0.56
N SER A 208 -48.01 -6.24 -0.31
CA SER A 208 -48.85 -6.96 -1.27
C SER A 208 -49.67 -5.97 -2.11
N THR A 209 -50.88 -5.69 -1.72
CA THR A 209 -51.76 -4.68 -2.32
C THR A 209 -51.96 -3.54 -1.32
N GLY A 210 -52.15 -2.30 -1.81
CA GLY A 210 -52.39 -1.16 -0.93
C GLY A 210 -52.68 0.11 -1.74
N PRO A 211 -52.98 1.22 -1.04
CA PRO A 211 -53.33 2.47 -1.69
C PRO A 211 -52.16 3.07 -2.48
N TYR A 212 -52.50 3.79 -3.53
CA TYR A 212 -51.57 4.54 -4.39
C TYR A 212 -51.82 6.04 -4.24
N SER A 213 -50.78 6.84 -4.45
CA SER A 213 -50.91 8.29 -4.52
C SER A 213 -51.82 8.68 -5.68
N LEU A 214 -52.70 9.66 -5.47
CA LEU A 214 -53.65 10.10 -6.49
C LEU A 214 -52.97 10.80 -7.68
N ILE A 215 -51.88 11.51 -7.43
CA ILE A 215 -51.19 12.31 -8.43
C ILE A 215 -50.09 11.50 -9.14
N THR A 216 -49.19 10.90 -8.36
CA THR A 216 -48.01 10.20 -8.90
C THR A 216 -48.23 8.74 -9.20
N GLN A 217 -49.38 8.15 -8.76
CA GLN A 217 -49.70 6.71 -8.89
C GLN A 217 -48.61 5.79 -8.29
N GLN A 218 -47.84 6.31 -7.35
CA GLN A 218 -46.80 5.55 -6.64
C GLN A 218 -47.41 4.86 -5.40
N PRO A 219 -46.86 3.70 -4.99
CA PRO A 219 -47.31 3.03 -3.79
C PRO A 219 -47.10 3.89 -2.55
N LEU A 220 -48.13 4.09 -1.73
CA LEU A 220 -48.02 4.74 -0.43
C LEU A 220 -47.33 3.80 0.58
N GLY A 221 -46.41 4.35 1.42
CA GLY A 221 -45.65 3.57 2.37
C GLY A 221 -44.63 2.62 1.72
N GLY A 222 -44.30 2.86 0.45
CA GLY A 222 -43.36 2.07 -0.31
C GLY A 222 -41.93 2.64 -0.26
N LYS A 223 -40.98 1.73 -0.25
CA LYS A 223 -39.68 1.94 -0.83
C LYS A 223 -39.73 1.45 -2.24
#